data_00902d4b84fd6dc2341c841e2965483e
#
_entry.id   00902d4b84fd6dc2341c841e2965483e
#
_cell.length_a   1.000
_cell.length_b   1.000
_cell.length_c   1.000
_cell.angle_alpha   90.00
_cell.angle_beta   90.00
_cell.angle_gamma   90.00
#
_symmetry.space_group_name_H-M   'P 1'
#
loop_
_entity.id
_entity.type
_entity.pdbx_description
1 polymer ?
#
loop_
_entity_poly.entity_id
_entity_poly.type
_entity_poly.pdbx_seq_one_letter_code
_entity_poly.pdbx_strand_id
1 'polypeptide(L)'
;AILWRTIFVYLATLPLLVLAYVICAFCTAIGGILFALDGNSIQPANHGNFYELYAIAAAVLGGCSLRGGEGSIAGVVIGAAVMRVLYNSITLLKIPTSLEFAIIGVVIMIGVLADEFVKKLNHAKRQQEEVERANLVEE
;
A
#
# COMPACT_ATOMS: atom_id res chain seq x y z
N ALA A 1 -12.37 34.94 3.63
CA ALA A 1 -13.13 33.72 3.99
C ALA A 1 -12.36 32.43 3.57
N ILE A 2 -11.73 32.39 2.39
CA ILE A 2 -11.03 31.18 1.87
C ILE A 2 -9.77 30.84 2.69
N LEU A 3 -8.97 31.82 3.04
CA LEU A 3 -7.73 31.64 3.84
C LEU A 3 -8.01 31.01 5.21
N TRP A 4 -9.04 31.46 5.91
CA TRP A 4 -9.42 30.91 7.21
C TRP A 4 -9.85 29.44 7.13
N ARG A 5 -10.57 29.09 6.07
CA ARG A 5 -11.04 27.74 5.83
C ARG A 5 -9.86 26.80 5.52
N THR A 6 -8.89 27.27 4.76
CA THR A 6 -7.66 26.52 4.44
C THR A 6 -6.82 26.29 5.69
N ILE A 7 -6.61 27.31 6.52
CA ILE A 7 -5.86 27.20 7.78
C ILE A 7 -6.54 26.21 8.74
N PHE A 8 -7.88 26.27 8.83
CA PHE A 8 -8.63 25.38 9.72
C PHE A 8 -8.54 23.89 9.28
N VAL A 9 -8.58 23.63 7.97
CA VAL A 9 -8.39 22.30 7.40
C VAL A 9 -6.97 21.78 7.67
N TYR A 10 -5.95 22.61 7.46
CA TYR A 10 -4.58 22.24 7.78
C TYR A 10 -4.36 21.97 9.27
N LEU A 11 -4.94 22.78 10.13
CA LEU A 11 -4.81 22.62 11.58
C LEU A 11 -5.52 21.34 12.09
N ALA A 12 -6.62 20.94 11.45
CA ALA A 12 -7.36 19.73 11.79
C ALA A 12 -6.70 18.44 11.23
N THR A 13 -6.04 18.52 10.06
CA THR A 13 -5.37 17.35 9.46
C THR A 13 -3.99 17.08 10.04
N LEU A 14 -3.31 18.09 10.56
CA LEU A 14 -1.96 17.96 11.12
C LEU A 14 -1.88 16.94 12.28
N PRO A 15 -2.77 16.96 13.30
CA PRO A 15 -2.71 15.99 14.39
C PRO A 15 -3.01 14.56 13.92
N LEU A 16 -3.88 14.37 12.94
CA LEU A 16 -4.18 13.05 12.36
C LEU A 16 -2.96 12.49 11.64
N LEU A 17 -2.23 13.31 10.88
CA LEU A 17 -0.98 12.93 10.24
C LEU A 17 0.08 12.54 11.27
N VAL A 18 0.27 13.36 12.31
CA VAL A 18 1.23 13.07 13.38
C VAL A 18 0.87 11.75 14.07
N LEU A 19 -0.39 11.52 14.38
CA LEU A 19 -0.84 10.27 14.99
C LEU A 19 -0.54 9.06 14.10
N ALA A 20 -0.81 9.17 12.80
CA ALA A 20 -0.51 8.10 11.84
C ALA A 20 0.99 7.77 11.79
N TYR A 21 1.86 8.79 11.76
CA TYR A 21 3.30 8.60 11.80
C TYR A 21 3.79 7.99 13.12
N VAL A 22 3.22 8.38 14.26
CA VAL A 22 3.56 7.80 15.57
C VAL A 22 3.19 6.32 15.62
N ILE A 23 2.00 5.95 15.15
CA ILE A 23 1.57 4.54 15.08
C ILE A 23 2.49 3.76 14.14
N CYS A 24 2.81 4.31 12.97
CA CYS A 24 3.73 3.68 12.01
C CYS A 24 5.11 3.45 12.64
N ALA A 25 5.68 4.46 13.30
CA ALA A 25 6.98 4.36 13.98
C ALA A 25 6.97 3.30 15.07
N PHE A 26 5.89 3.22 15.86
CA PHE A 26 5.75 2.21 16.90
C PHE A 26 5.69 0.79 16.32
N CYS A 27 4.87 0.57 15.30
CA CYS A 27 4.81 -0.72 14.61
C CYS A 27 6.14 -1.11 13.96
N THR A 28 6.82 -0.15 13.35
CA THR A 28 8.14 -0.36 12.74
C THR A 28 9.20 -0.72 13.78
N ALA A 29 9.18 -0.08 14.96
CA ALA A 29 10.09 -0.41 16.05
C ALA A 29 9.90 -1.84 16.54
N ILE A 30 8.65 -2.29 16.74
CA ILE A 30 8.35 -3.68 17.10
C ILE A 30 8.82 -4.63 16.01
N GLY A 31 8.52 -4.34 14.76
CA GLY A 31 8.96 -5.14 13.60
C GLY A 31 10.48 -5.25 13.52
N GLY A 32 11.19 -4.14 13.75
CA GLY A 32 12.66 -4.11 13.77
C GLY A 32 13.27 -4.95 14.89
N ILE A 33 12.68 -4.93 16.09
CA ILE A 33 13.11 -5.76 17.21
C ILE A 33 12.90 -7.26 16.87
N LEU A 34 11.73 -7.63 16.37
CA LEU A 34 11.46 -9.01 15.97
C LEU A 34 12.40 -9.50 14.88
N PHE A 35 12.67 -8.63 13.90
CA PHE A 35 13.62 -8.93 12.83
C PHE A 35 15.05 -9.13 13.35
N ALA A 36 15.50 -8.32 14.31
CA ALA A 36 16.79 -8.45 14.94
C ALA A 36 16.93 -9.74 15.73
N LEU A 37 15.87 -10.18 16.40
CA LEU A 37 15.82 -11.43 17.15
C LEU A 37 15.84 -12.66 16.22
N ASP A 38 15.16 -12.60 15.08
CA ASP A 38 15.12 -13.68 14.08
C ASP A 38 16.51 -13.91 13.45
N GLY A 39 17.23 -12.83 13.12
CA GLY A 39 18.52 -12.89 12.46
C GLY A 39 19.72 -13.15 13.38
N ASN A 40 19.58 -13.04 14.69
CA ASN A 40 20.67 -13.15 15.69
C ASN A 40 21.91 -12.29 15.40
N SER A 41 21.92 -11.50 14.35
CA SER A 41 22.99 -10.57 14.00
C SER A 41 22.42 -9.38 13.24
N ILE A 42 22.89 -8.18 13.54
CA ILE A 42 22.50 -6.96 12.84
C ILE A 42 23.72 -6.46 12.07
N GLN A 43 23.57 -6.38 10.74
CA GLN A 43 24.56 -5.74 9.88
C GLN A 43 24.00 -4.37 9.45
N PRO A 44 24.47 -3.25 10.00
CA PRO A 44 23.90 -1.92 9.75
C PRO A 44 23.88 -1.51 8.27
N ALA A 45 24.81 -2.04 7.47
CA ALA A 45 24.93 -1.70 6.05
C ALA A 45 23.97 -2.47 5.14
N ASN A 46 23.51 -3.65 5.55
CA ASN A 46 22.75 -4.55 4.66
C ASN A 46 21.35 -4.89 5.18
N HIS A 47 21.12 -4.77 6.49
CA HIS A 47 19.82 -5.05 7.08
C HIS A 47 18.84 -3.91 6.83
N GLY A 48 17.67 -4.25 6.32
CA GLY A 48 16.62 -3.27 6.01
C GLY A 48 16.77 -2.57 4.67
N ASN A 49 17.77 -2.91 3.86
CA ASN A 49 17.96 -2.31 2.55
C ASN A 49 16.77 -2.65 1.63
N PHE A 50 16.16 -1.60 1.01
CA PHE A 50 15.00 -1.70 0.13
C PHE A 50 13.70 -2.23 0.77
N TYR A 51 13.61 -2.31 2.10
CA TYR A 51 12.38 -2.75 2.77
C TYR A 51 11.20 -1.80 2.51
N GLU A 52 11.47 -0.53 2.22
CA GLU A 52 10.47 0.42 1.78
C GLU A 52 9.77 -0.02 0.48
N LEU A 53 10.51 -0.60 -0.47
CA LEU A 53 9.93 -1.11 -1.73
C LEU A 53 9.00 -2.31 -1.46
N TYR A 54 9.40 -3.20 -0.57
CA TYR A 54 8.54 -4.33 -0.16
C TYR A 54 7.28 -3.84 0.54
N ALA A 55 7.38 -2.82 1.39
CA ALA A 55 6.22 -2.25 2.08
C ALA A 55 5.24 -1.59 1.11
N ILE A 56 5.76 -0.82 0.13
CA ILE A 56 4.94 -0.22 -0.93
C ILE A 56 4.28 -1.31 -1.78
N ALA A 57 5.05 -2.31 -2.20
CA ALA A 57 4.53 -3.44 -2.98
C ALA A 57 3.42 -4.19 -2.23
N ALA A 58 3.60 -4.46 -0.94
CA ALA A 58 2.60 -5.11 -0.10
C ALA A 58 1.32 -4.26 0.01
N ALA A 59 1.45 -2.94 0.18
CA ALA A 59 0.31 -2.04 0.25
C ALA A 59 -0.47 -2.00 -1.08
N VAL A 60 0.23 -1.92 -2.22
CA VAL A 60 -0.38 -1.90 -3.55
C VAL A 60 -1.06 -3.23 -3.86
N LEU A 61 -0.40 -4.37 -3.60
CA LEU A 61 -1.01 -5.70 -3.74
C LEU A 61 -2.21 -5.89 -2.82
N GLY A 62 -2.19 -5.24 -1.65
CA GLY A 62 -3.31 -5.20 -0.72
C GLY A 62 -4.47 -4.31 -1.15
N GLY A 63 -4.39 -3.69 -2.34
CA GLY A 63 -5.44 -2.83 -2.90
C GLY A 63 -5.43 -1.40 -2.35
N CYS A 64 -4.31 -0.93 -1.77
CA CYS A 64 -4.16 0.47 -1.43
C CYS A 64 -3.86 1.29 -2.69
N SER A 65 -4.66 2.32 -2.93
CA SER A 65 -4.45 3.23 -4.06
C SER A 65 -3.24 4.13 -3.83
N LEU A 66 -2.30 4.14 -4.77
CA LEU A 66 -1.17 5.08 -4.76
C LEU A 66 -1.61 6.55 -4.87
N ARG A 67 -2.81 6.81 -5.38
CA ARG A 67 -3.39 8.17 -5.46
C ARG A 67 -4.05 8.60 -4.15
N GLY A 68 -4.17 7.69 -3.17
CA GLY A 68 -4.83 7.93 -1.90
C GLY A 68 -6.35 7.78 -1.93
N GLY A 69 -6.96 7.85 -0.75
CA GLY A 69 -8.43 7.81 -0.59
C GLY A 69 -9.04 6.42 -0.52
N GLU A 70 -8.36 5.38 -0.95
CA GLU A 70 -8.86 4.01 -0.92
C GLU A 70 -7.78 3.04 -0.42
N GLY A 71 -8.17 2.16 0.46
CA GLY A 71 -7.30 1.13 1.03
C GLY A 71 -8.00 0.32 2.12
N SER A 72 -7.56 -0.91 2.31
CA SER A 72 -8.07 -1.80 3.35
C SER A 72 -6.92 -2.33 4.20
N ILE A 73 -7.04 -2.21 5.51
CA ILE A 73 -6.04 -2.76 6.46
C ILE A 73 -5.92 -4.28 6.28
N ALA A 74 -7.05 -4.98 6.13
CA ALA A 74 -7.05 -6.41 5.86
C ALA A 74 -6.34 -6.74 4.54
N GLY A 75 -6.56 -5.93 3.50
CA GLY A 75 -5.86 -6.05 2.21
C GLY A 75 -4.35 -5.93 2.37
N VAL A 76 -3.87 -4.93 3.10
CA VAL A 76 -2.42 -4.73 3.35
C VAL A 76 -1.80 -5.93 4.07
N VAL A 77 -2.50 -6.51 5.05
CA VAL A 77 -2.02 -7.71 5.76
C VAL A 77 -1.89 -8.90 4.81
N ILE A 78 -2.89 -9.11 3.94
CA ILE A 78 -2.83 -10.16 2.92
C ILE A 78 -1.71 -9.88 1.92
N GLY A 79 -1.57 -8.63 1.45
CA GLY A 79 -0.50 -8.22 0.56
C GLY A 79 0.89 -8.46 1.16
N ALA A 80 1.07 -8.15 2.44
CA ALA A 80 2.31 -8.42 3.16
C ALA A 80 2.62 -9.93 3.26
N ALA A 81 1.60 -10.76 3.50
CA ALA A 81 1.75 -12.21 3.50
C ALA A 81 2.15 -12.75 2.11
N VAL A 82 1.52 -12.28 1.05
CA VAL A 82 1.85 -12.63 -0.35
C VAL A 82 3.30 -12.25 -0.66
N MET A 83 3.72 -11.03 -0.30
CA MET A 83 5.10 -10.58 -0.49
C MET A 83 6.10 -11.44 0.26
N ARG A 84 5.76 -11.90 1.48
CA ARG A 84 6.63 -12.78 2.26
C ARG A 84 6.80 -14.15 1.61
N VAL A 85 5.70 -14.72 1.07
CA VAL A 85 5.74 -15.98 0.31
C VAL A 85 6.57 -15.81 -0.95
N LEU A 86 6.41 -14.72 -1.68
CA LEU A 86 7.17 -14.42 -2.89
C LEU A 86 8.66 -14.31 -2.60
N TYR A 87 9.05 -13.56 -1.57
CA TYR A 87 10.45 -13.46 -1.13
C TYR A 87 11.05 -14.83 -0.78
N ASN A 88 10.35 -15.63 0.00
CA ASN A 88 10.79 -16.98 0.33
C ASN A 88 10.95 -17.86 -0.92
N SER A 89 10.03 -17.77 -1.87
CA SER A 89 10.09 -18.52 -3.13
C SER A 89 11.33 -18.14 -3.97
N ILE A 90 11.62 -16.84 -4.08
CA ILE A 90 12.80 -16.33 -4.77
C ILE A 90 14.08 -16.84 -4.12
N THR A 91 14.15 -16.80 -2.79
CA THR A 91 15.31 -17.26 -2.02
C THR A 91 15.53 -18.78 -2.18
N LEU A 92 14.46 -19.57 -2.15
CA LEU A 92 14.52 -21.02 -2.35
C LEU A 92 15.00 -21.41 -3.75
N LEU A 93 14.59 -20.64 -4.76
CA LEU A 93 15.01 -20.84 -6.15
C LEU A 93 16.45 -20.37 -6.42
N LYS A 94 17.13 -19.79 -5.41
CA LYS A 94 18.49 -19.22 -5.52
C LYS A 94 18.63 -18.23 -6.68
N ILE A 95 17.59 -17.42 -6.90
CA ILE A 95 17.58 -16.39 -7.92
C ILE A 95 18.52 -15.26 -7.48
N PRO A 96 19.41 -14.75 -8.36
CA PRO A 96 20.30 -13.65 -8.02
C PRO A 96 19.51 -12.39 -7.66
N THR A 97 20.01 -11.63 -6.69
CA THR A 97 19.38 -10.43 -6.12
C THR A 97 18.99 -9.38 -7.17
N SER A 98 19.73 -9.32 -8.26
CA SER A 98 19.41 -8.40 -9.37
C SER A 98 18.09 -8.71 -10.05
N LEU A 99 17.71 -9.99 -10.16
CA LEU A 99 16.44 -10.43 -10.73
C LEU A 99 15.28 -10.29 -9.74
N GLU A 100 15.56 -10.36 -8.45
CA GLU A 100 14.57 -10.16 -7.39
C GLU A 100 13.88 -8.81 -7.53
N PHE A 101 14.64 -7.71 -7.70
CA PHE A 101 14.09 -6.39 -7.89
C PHE A 101 13.27 -6.25 -9.18
N ALA A 102 13.68 -6.94 -10.24
CA ALA A 102 12.92 -6.97 -11.49
C ALA A 102 11.56 -7.66 -11.30
N ILE A 103 11.54 -8.79 -10.58
CA ILE A 103 10.31 -9.53 -10.26
C ILE A 103 9.37 -8.66 -9.41
N ILE A 104 9.88 -8.00 -8.37
CA ILE A 104 9.10 -7.10 -7.53
C ILE A 104 8.52 -5.95 -8.36
N GLY A 105 9.32 -5.34 -9.22
CA GLY A 105 8.86 -4.27 -10.11
C GLY A 105 7.72 -4.71 -11.04
N VAL A 106 7.81 -5.90 -11.62
CA VAL A 106 6.75 -6.49 -12.43
C VAL A 106 5.49 -6.76 -11.62
N VAL A 107 5.63 -7.29 -10.41
CA VAL A 107 4.50 -7.55 -9.52
C VAL A 107 3.78 -6.27 -9.13
N ILE A 108 4.52 -5.20 -8.80
CA ILE A 108 3.94 -3.87 -8.51
C ILE A 108 3.20 -3.35 -9.75
N MET A 109 3.82 -3.44 -10.92
CA MET A 109 3.22 -2.95 -12.17
C MET A 109 1.90 -3.68 -12.48
N ILE A 110 1.87 -5.00 -12.33
CA ILE A 110 0.64 -5.80 -12.51
C ILE A 110 -0.41 -5.37 -11.47
N GLY A 111 -0.02 -5.19 -10.21
CA GLY A 111 -0.93 -4.74 -9.14
C GLY A 111 -1.57 -3.38 -9.45
N VAL A 112 -0.77 -2.42 -9.88
CA VAL A 112 -1.27 -1.07 -10.25
C VAL A 112 -2.20 -1.12 -11.46
N LEU A 113 -1.84 -1.89 -12.49
CA LEU A 113 -2.69 -2.05 -13.68
C LEU A 113 -4.02 -2.73 -13.35
N ALA A 114 -3.99 -3.74 -12.49
CA ALA A 114 -5.20 -4.43 -12.03
C ALA A 114 -6.12 -3.47 -11.25
N ASP A 115 -5.57 -2.65 -10.35
CA ASP A 115 -6.32 -1.64 -9.59
C ASP A 115 -6.97 -0.60 -10.52
N GLU A 116 -6.23 -0.09 -11.50
CA GLU A 116 -6.78 0.85 -12.49
C GLU A 116 -7.89 0.22 -13.34
N PHE A 117 -7.74 -1.05 -13.70
CA PHE A 117 -8.74 -1.75 -14.50
C PHE A 117 -10.03 -1.98 -13.71
N VAL A 118 -9.93 -2.42 -12.46
CA VAL A 118 -11.08 -2.60 -11.56
C VAL A 118 -11.79 -1.27 -11.31
N LYS A 119 -11.05 -0.18 -11.10
CA LYS A 119 -11.63 1.16 -10.92
C LYS A 119 -12.39 1.63 -12.15
N LYS A 120 -11.85 1.45 -13.35
CA LYS A 120 -12.56 1.79 -14.59
C LYS A 120 -13.87 1.04 -14.72
N LEU A 121 -13.88 -0.27 -14.40
CA LEU A 121 -15.11 -1.07 -14.45
C LEU A 121 -16.15 -0.59 -13.44
N ASN A 122 -15.72 -0.25 -12.21
CA ASN A 122 -16.62 0.23 -11.18
C ASN A 122 -17.17 1.63 -11.50
N HIS A 123 -16.38 2.52 -12.09
CA HIS A 123 -16.86 3.82 -12.55
C HIS A 123 -17.90 3.68 -13.67
N ALA A 124 -17.67 2.79 -14.63
CA ALA A 124 -18.63 2.55 -15.71
C ALA A 124 -19.98 2.02 -15.16
N LYS A 125 -19.94 1.12 -14.18
CA LYS A 125 -21.17 0.64 -13.52
C LYS A 125 -21.93 1.73 -12.78
N ARG A 126 -21.22 2.57 -12.02
CA ARG A 126 -21.85 3.69 -11.27
C ARG A 126 -22.53 4.69 -12.22
N GLN A 127 -21.90 5.02 -13.33
CA GLN A 127 -22.51 5.90 -14.34
C GLN A 127 -23.79 5.31 -14.95
N GLN A 128 -23.83 4.00 -15.19
CA GLN A 128 -25.04 3.33 -15.67
C GLN A 128 -26.16 3.37 -14.63
N GLU A 129 -25.86 3.13 -13.35
CA GLU A 129 -26.82 3.21 -12.25
C GLU A 129 -27.34 4.64 -12.06
N GLU A 130 -26.51 5.68 -12.23
CA GLU A 130 -26.95 7.08 -12.14
C GLU A 130 -27.88 7.46 -13.28
N VAL A 131 -27.60 7.04 -14.51
CA VAL A 131 -28.45 7.26 -15.67
C VAL A 131 -29.78 6.53 -15.52
N GLU A 132 -29.77 5.29 -15.05
CA GLU A 132 -30.98 4.51 -14.81
C GLU A 132 -31.86 5.15 -13.73
N ARG A 133 -31.25 5.66 -12.63
CA ARG A 133 -31.98 6.39 -11.59
C ARG A 133 -32.55 7.70 -12.09
N ALA A 134 -31.84 8.44 -12.94
CA ALA A 134 -32.34 9.68 -13.52
C ALA A 134 -33.58 9.44 -14.41
N ASN A 135 -33.56 8.38 -15.22
CA ASN A 135 -34.69 8.01 -16.06
C ASN A 135 -35.94 7.58 -15.26
N LEU A 136 -35.76 6.93 -14.09
CA LEU A 136 -36.87 6.55 -13.21
C LEU A 136 -37.49 7.73 -12.43
N VAL A 137 -36.83 8.87 -12.36
CA VAL A 137 -37.37 10.08 -11.71
C VAL A 137 -38.10 10.97 -12.70
N GLU A 138 -37.89 10.80 -14.01
CA GLU A 138 -38.56 11.54 -15.06
C GLU A 138 -39.90 10.86 -15.53
N GLU A 139 -40.18 9.61 -15.12
CA GLU A 139 -41.47 8.93 -15.30
C GLU A 139 -42.40 9.19 -14.12
#